data_9b885f609bf2f9f724c4a6dc318af40d
#
_entry.id   9b885f609bf2f9f724c4a6dc318af40d
#
_cell.length_a   1.000
_cell.length_b   1.000
_cell.length_c   1.000
_cell.angle_alpha   90.00
_cell.angle_beta   90.00
_cell.angle_gamma   90.00
#
_symmetry.space_group_name_H-M   'P 1'
#
loop_
_entity.id
_entity.type
_entity.pdbx_description
1 polymer ?
#
loop_
_entity_poly.entity_id
_entity_poly.type
_entity_poly.pdbx_seq_one_letter_code
_entity_poly.pdbx_strand_id
1 'polypeptide(L)'
;IAAASDVYKRQLMPYATIVTPNLTELCALIDEAYHETSNEQELKRMCEKLSQMGPKMIVVTGISIGHQILNFVYDHGKVEKIYVKRIGEDRSGTGDVISAVIAGSYLKEKNFLEAVKKSTDFASKCIQHSVDIDAHPHMGLCFEPLLKELGD
;
A
#
# COMPACT_ATOMS: atom_id res chain seq x y z
N ILE A 1 20.69 -5.44 -5.44
CA ILE A 1 19.47 -6.14 -5.92
C ILE A 1 18.29 -5.19 -5.90
N ALA A 2 18.10 -4.39 -4.84
CA ALA A 2 17.02 -3.40 -4.78
C ALA A 2 17.05 -2.41 -5.96
N ALA A 3 18.19 -1.82 -6.27
CA ALA A 3 18.35 -0.89 -7.39
C ALA A 3 18.02 -1.51 -8.76
N ALA A 4 18.43 -2.76 -9.01
CA ALA A 4 18.07 -3.48 -10.23
C ALA A 4 16.56 -3.74 -10.30
N SER A 5 15.94 -4.10 -9.17
CA SER A 5 14.48 -4.26 -9.06
C SER A 5 13.72 -2.98 -9.43
N ASP A 6 14.21 -1.80 -9.00
CA ASP A 6 13.56 -0.52 -9.25
C ASP A 6 13.64 -0.12 -10.75
N VAL A 7 14.73 -0.43 -11.43
CA VAL A 7 14.85 -0.24 -12.89
C VAL A 7 13.79 -1.06 -13.62
N TYR A 8 13.59 -2.33 -13.26
CA TYR A 8 12.55 -3.17 -13.88
C TYR A 8 11.15 -2.69 -13.53
N LYS A 9 10.91 -2.30 -12.29
CA LYS A 9 9.61 -1.74 -11.87
C LYS A 9 9.24 -0.51 -12.69
N ARG A 10 10.20 0.40 -12.93
CA ARG A 10 9.96 1.59 -13.78
C ARG A 10 9.53 1.24 -15.20
N GLN A 11 10.09 0.20 -15.80
CA GLN A 11 9.71 -0.26 -17.14
C GLN A 11 8.27 -0.76 -17.22
N LEU A 12 7.68 -1.20 -16.10
CA LEU A 12 6.31 -1.67 -16.02
C LEU A 12 5.30 -0.54 -15.80
N MET A 13 5.73 0.64 -15.35
CA MET A 13 4.83 1.75 -15.01
C MET A 13 3.88 2.16 -16.14
N PRO A 14 4.30 2.22 -17.43
CA PRO A 14 3.39 2.57 -18.52
C PRO A 14 2.19 1.61 -18.70
N TYR A 15 2.31 0.39 -18.17
CA TYR A 15 1.30 -0.66 -18.28
C TYR A 15 0.51 -0.88 -16.98
N ALA A 16 0.91 -0.20 -15.90
CA ALA A 16 0.28 -0.37 -14.60
C ALA A 16 -1.00 0.44 -14.49
N THR A 17 -2.09 -0.19 -14.07
CA THR A 17 -3.36 0.47 -13.74
C THR A 17 -3.32 1.01 -12.31
N ILE A 18 -2.87 0.19 -11.37
CA ILE A 18 -2.78 0.48 -9.94
C ILE A 18 -1.36 0.15 -9.47
N VAL A 19 -0.79 1.00 -8.63
CA VAL A 19 0.47 0.74 -7.94
C VAL A 19 0.36 1.05 -6.46
N THR A 20 1.06 0.28 -5.63
CA THR A 20 0.97 0.35 -4.16
C THR A 20 2.34 0.47 -3.50
N PRO A 21 3.16 1.46 -3.89
CA PRO A 21 4.49 1.63 -3.31
C PRO A 21 4.42 2.04 -1.84
N ASN A 22 5.38 1.59 -1.04
CA ASN A 22 5.71 2.30 0.20
C ASN A 22 6.51 3.58 -0.12
N LEU A 23 6.78 4.41 0.89
CA LEU A 23 7.46 5.70 0.67
C LEU A 23 8.88 5.54 0.08
N THR A 24 9.62 4.51 0.50
CA THR A 24 10.96 4.21 -0.06
C THR A 24 10.86 3.84 -1.54
N GLU A 25 9.91 2.98 -1.87
CA GLU A 25 9.67 2.57 -3.27
C GLU A 25 9.17 3.73 -4.12
N LEU A 26 8.31 4.59 -3.58
CA LEU A 26 7.84 5.79 -4.27
C LEU A 26 9.00 6.71 -4.63
N CYS A 27 9.87 7.04 -3.66
CA CYS A 27 11.07 7.85 -3.90
C CYS A 27 11.96 7.24 -5.00
N ALA A 28 12.22 5.93 -4.92
CA ALA A 28 13.02 5.22 -5.91
C ALA A 28 12.40 5.24 -7.31
N LEU A 29 11.08 5.05 -7.41
CA LEU A 29 10.35 5.07 -8.69
C LEU A 29 10.40 6.43 -9.37
N ILE A 30 10.32 7.52 -8.61
CA ILE A 30 10.35 8.88 -9.15
C ILE A 30 11.75 9.51 -9.20
N ASP A 31 12.79 8.73 -8.88
CA ASP A 31 14.19 9.16 -8.88
C ASP A 31 14.48 10.32 -7.93
N GLU A 32 13.99 10.21 -6.72
CA GLU A 32 14.24 11.14 -5.62
C GLU A 32 14.92 10.43 -4.45
N ALA A 33 15.76 11.14 -3.72
CA ALA A 33 16.35 10.62 -2.49
C ALA A 33 15.25 10.35 -1.46
N TYR A 34 15.39 9.25 -0.72
CA TYR A 34 14.45 8.93 0.35
C TYR A 34 14.43 10.05 1.41
N HIS A 35 13.25 10.46 1.79
CA HIS A 35 12.98 11.32 2.94
C HIS A 35 11.62 10.98 3.53
N GLU A 36 11.50 11.12 4.84
CA GLU A 36 10.22 10.92 5.50
C GLU A 36 9.32 12.13 5.27
N THR A 37 8.09 11.85 4.85
CA THR A 37 7.06 12.88 4.73
C THR A 37 5.67 12.29 4.97
N SER A 38 4.81 13.09 5.58
CA SER A 38 3.37 12.87 5.68
C SER A 38 2.58 14.10 5.19
N ASN A 39 3.30 15.06 4.60
CA ASN A 39 2.70 16.27 4.07
C ASN A 39 1.87 15.94 2.82
N GLU A 40 0.59 16.31 2.85
CA GLU A 40 -0.36 15.99 1.78
C GLU A 40 0.05 16.59 0.42
N GLN A 41 0.51 17.83 0.40
CA GLN A 41 0.89 18.50 -0.84
C GLN A 41 2.13 17.85 -1.46
N GLU A 42 3.08 17.43 -0.62
CA GLU A 42 4.28 16.76 -1.08
C GLU A 42 3.97 15.35 -1.58
N LEU A 43 3.21 14.55 -0.83
CA LEU A 43 2.78 13.22 -1.26
C LEU A 43 1.98 13.29 -2.57
N LYS A 44 1.10 14.29 -2.70
CA LYS A 44 0.36 14.52 -3.95
C LYS A 44 1.31 14.82 -5.11
N ARG A 45 2.29 15.72 -4.94
CA ARG A 45 3.31 16.03 -5.95
C ARG A 45 4.09 14.78 -6.37
N MET A 46 4.49 13.95 -5.41
CA MET A 46 5.20 12.70 -5.69
C MET A 46 4.34 11.73 -6.49
N CYS A 47 3.06 11.58 -6.10
CA CYS A 47 2.11 10.76 -6.85
C CYS A 47 1.85 11.31 -8.26
N GLU A 48 1.74 12.62 -8.43
CA GLU A 48 1.59 13.27 -9.74
C GLU A 48 2.79 12.95 -10.64
N LYS A 49 4.01 13.02 -10.10
CA LYS A 49 5.23 12.66 -10.83
C LYS A 49 5.23 11.19 -11.25
N LEU A 50 4.85 10.26 -10.36
CA LEU A 50 4.71 8.85 -10.69
C LEU A 50 3.60 8.63 -11.72
N SER A 51 2.49 9.35 -11.61
CA SER A 51 1.35 9.27 -12.52
C SER A 51 1.68 9.67 -13.96
N GLN A 52 2.70 10.51 -14.17
CA GLN A 52 3.21 10.85 -15.52
C GLN A 52 3.90 9.66 -16.19
N MET A 53 4.34 8.67 -15.42
CA MET A 53 4.95 7.44 -15.93
C MET A 53 3.94 6.38 -16.38
N GLY A 54 2.66 6.53 -16.03
CA GLY A 54 1.59 5.61 -16.44
C GLY A 54 0.42 5.50 -15.46
N PRO A 55 0.62 4.99 -14.23
CA PRO A 55 -0.49 4.65 -13.34
C PRO A 55 -1.24 5.91 -12.89
N LYS A 56 -2.57 5.83 -12.88
CA LYS A 56 -3.44 6.94 -12.41
C LYS A 56 -4.04 6.67 -11.03
N MET A 57 -3.93 5.44 -10.55
CA MET A 57 -4.37 5.01 -9.23
C MET A 57 -3.15 4.53 -8.43
N ILE A 58 -2.84 5.25 -7.36
CA ILE A 58 -1.63 5.03 -6.55
C ILE A 58 -2.03 4.99 -5.08
N VAL A 59 -1.52 4.02 -4.34
CA VAL A 59 -1.61 4.02 -2.88
C VAL A 59 -0.21 4.03 -2.31
N VAL A 60 0.17 5.11 -1.64
CA VAL A 60 1.40 5.11 -0.85
C VAL A 60 1.11 4.50 0.50
N THR A 61 1.63 3.29 0.73
CA THR A 61 1.30 2.48 1.90
C THR A 61 2.29 2.69 3.04
N GLY A 62 1.82 2.50 4.28
CA GLY A 62 2.68 2.28 5.43
C GLY A 62 3.39 3.53 5.96
N ILE A 63 2.86 4.74 5.75
CA ILE A 63 3.46 5.97 6.28
C ILE A 63 3.15 6.06 7.78
N SER A 64 4.18 6.01 8.62
CA SER A 64 4.03 6.08 10.07
C SER A 64 3.73 7.50 10.55
N ILE A 65 2.66 7.67 11.31
CA ILE A 65 2.29 8.95 11.94
C ILE A 65 1.92 8.66 13.41
N GLY A 66 2.88 8.77 14.31
CA GLY A 66 2.66 8.46 15.74
C GLY A 66 2.18 7.02 15.93
N HIS A 67 0.98 6.84 16.49
CA HIS A 67 0.34 5.54 16.71
C HIS A 67 -0.55 5.08 15.54
N GLN A 68 -0.49 5.76 14.41
CA GLN A 68 -1.28 5.44 13.23
C GLN A 68 -0.38 5.18 12.01
N ILE A 69 -0.94 4.48 11.06
CA ILE A 69 -0.37 4.31 9.72
C ILE A 69 -1.29 5.02 8.75
N LEU A 70 -0.72 5.91 7.96
CA LEU A 70 -1.40 6.56 6.83
C LEU A 70 -1.17 5.74 5.57
N ASN A 71 -2.25 5.43 4.87
CA ASN A 71 -2.25 4.99 3.48
C ASN A 71 -2.79 6.15 2.64
N PHE A 72 -1.94 6.73 1.81
CA PHE A 72 -2.27 7.90 1.01
C PHE A 72 -2.74 7.46 -0.37
N VAL A 73 -3.98 7.76 -0.70
CA VAL A 73 -4.64 7.34 -1.95
C VAL A 73 -4.64 8.50 -2.93
N TYR A 74 -4.15 8.24 -4.13
CA TYR A 74 -4.21 9.16 -5.27
C TYR A 74 -4.98 8.48 -6.41
N ASP A 75 -6.06 9.10 -6.84
CA ASP A 75 -6.95 8.61 -7.89
C ASP A 75 -7.21 9.71 -8.92
N HIS A 76 -6.54 9.66 -10.07
CA HIS A 76 -6.70 10.64 -11.16
C HIS A 76 -6.63 12.10 -10.69
N GLY A 77 -5.69 12.42 -9.79
CA GLY A 77 -5.50 13.77 -9.25
C GLY A 77 -6.27 14.08 -7.97
N LYS A 78 -7.24 13.25 -7.58
CA LYS A 78 -7.91 13.34 -6.29
C LYS A 78 -7.12 12.60 -5.23
N VAL A 79 -7.13 13.10 -4.00
CA VAL A 79 -6.42 12.49 -2.88
C VAL A 79 -7.36 12.19 -1.73
N GLU A 80 -7.11 11.05 -1.07
CA GLU A 80 -7.78 10.62 0.14
C GLU A 80 -6.75 10.05 1.12
N LYS A 81 -7.04 10.16 2.41
CA LYS A 81 -6.17 9.67 3.49
C LYS A 81 -6.91 8.61 4.30
N ILE A 82 -6.34 7.42 4.36
CA ILE A 82 -6.88 6.33 5.15
C ILE A 82 -5.93 6.06 6.30
N TYR A 83 -6.39 6.32 7.52
CA TYR A 83 -5.64 6.08 8.74
C TYR A 83 -6.08 4.76 9.36
N VAL A 84 -5.12 3.91 9.70
CA VAL A 84 -5.34 2.71 10.50
C VAL A 84 -4.48 2.76 11.75
N LYS A 85 -4.93 2.11 12.82
CA LYS A 85 -4.16 2.02 14.06
C LYS A 85 -2.92 1.14 13.81
N ARG A 86 -1.76 1.58 14.31
CA ARG A 86 -0.57 0.73 14.35
C ARG A 86 -0.78 -0.41 15.36
N ILE A 87 -0.59 -1.64 14.93
CA ILE A 87 -0.77 -2.85 15.74
C ILE A 87 0.55 -3.61 15.74
N GLY A 88 1.18 -3.71 16.91
CA GLY A 88 2.43 -4.46 17.06
C GLY A 88 3.58 -3.96 16.18
N GLU A 89 4.43 -4.88 15.79
CA GLU A 89 5.59 -4.63 14.92
C GLU A 89 5.22 -4.81 13.44
N ASP A 90 6.04 -4.23 12.56
CA ASP A 90 5.89 -4.40 11.12
C ASP A 90 6.09 -5.88 10.73
N ARG A 91 5.22 -6.39 9.87
CA ARG A 91 5.23 -7.78 9.43
C ARG A 91 5.47 -7.88 7.93
N SER A 92 6.37 -8.78 7.56
CA SER A 92 6.62 -9.11 6.15
C SER A 92 5.33 -9.61 5.48
N GLY A 93 5.12 -9.23 4.21
CA GLY A 93 3.96 -9.66 3.43
C GLY A 93 2.71 -8.78 3.59
N THR A 94 2.70 -7.80 4.50
CA THR A 94 1.56 -6.88 4.66
C THR A 94 1.25 -6.13 3.37
N GLY A 95 2.29 -5.62 2.68
CA GLY A 95 2.14 -4.93 1.40
C GLY A 95 1.59 -5.82 0.29
N ASP A 96 2.02 -7.09 0.25
CA ASP A 96 1.56 -8.06 -0.74
C ASP A 96 0.07 -8.39 -0.54
N VAL A 97 -0.37 -8.55 0.71
CA VAL A 97 -1.78 -8.77 1.04
C VAL A 97 -2.62 -7.56 0.66
N ILE A 98 -2.18 -6.35 0.99
CA ILE A 98 -2.86 -5.10 0.60
C ILE A 98 -3.01 -5.04 -0.92
N SER A 99 -1.95 -5.26 -1.67
CA SER A 99 -1.95 -5.22 -3.13
C SER A 99 -2.89 -6.26 -3.75
N ALA A 100 -2.86 -7.48 -3.24
CA ALA A 100 -3.72 -8.57 -3.72
C ALA A 100 -5.21 -8.27 -3.47
N VAL A 101 -5.55 -7.79 -2.27
CA VAL A 101 -6.95 -7.44 -1.93
C VAL A 101 -7.45 -6.26 -2.73
N ILE A 102 -6.61 -5.22 -2.95
CA ILE A 102 -6.96 -4.10 -3.83
C ILE A 102 -7.26 -4.60 -5.24
N ALA A 103 -6.38 -5.43 -5.81
CA ALA A 103 -6.55 -5.94 -7.16
C ALA A 103 -7.85 -6.75 -7.30
N GLY A 104 -8.10 -7.70 -6.41
CA GLY A 104 -9.31 -8.53 -6.42
C GLY A 104 -10.58 -7.71 -6.24
N SER A 105 -10.62 -6.82 -5.25
CA SER A 105 -11.78 -5.96 -4.97
C SER A 105 -12.05 -4.97 -6.10
N TYR A 106 -11.02 -4.35 -6.65
CA TYR A 106 -11.19 -3.42 -7.77
C TYR A 106 -11.69 -4.11 -9.04
N LEU A 107 -11.24 -5.32 -9.33
CA LEU A 107 -11.75 -6.09 -10.48
C LEU A 107 -13.23 -6.41 -10.34
N LYS A 108 -13.69 -6.69 -9.12
CA LYS A 108 -15.09 -7.04 -8.82
C LYS A 108 -15.99 -5.80 -8.80
N GLU A 109 -15.61 -4.73 -8.10
CA GLU A 109 -16.49 -3.61 -7.75
C GLU A 109 -16.22 -2.34 -8.57
N LYS A 110 -15.05 -2.22 -9.22
CA LYS A 110 -14.60 -1.04 -9.98
C LYS A 110 -14.57 0.26 -9.17
N ASN A 111 -14.47 0.16 -7.84
CA ASN A 111 -14.35 1.29 -6.93
C ASN A 111 -13.00 1.22 -6.22
N PHE A 112 -12.08 2.11 -6.63
CA PHE A 112 -10.70 2.08 -6.15
C PHE A 112 -10.60 2.44 -4.65
N LEU A 113 -11.27 3.50 -4.21
CA LEU A 113 -11.21 3.92 -2.81
C LEU A 113 -11.77 2.85 -1.88
N GLU A 114 -12.89 2.22 -2.24
CA GLU A 114 -13.47 1.14 -1.43
C GLU A 114 -12.58 -0.11 -1.44
N ALA A 115 -11.93 -0.42 -2.56
CA ALA A 115 -10.95 -1.50 -2.62
C ALA A 115 -9.76 -1.25 -1.67
N VAL A 116 -9.26 -0.01 -1.59
CA VAL A 116 -8.19 0.36 -0.65
C VAL A 116 -8.67 0.27 0.80
N LYS A 117 -9.85 0.79 1.14
CA LYS A 117 -10.43 0.69 2.49
C LYS A 117 -10.58 -0.78 2.91
N LYS A 118 -11.15 -1.62 2.06
CA LYS A 118 -11.30 -3.06 2.31
C LYS A 118 -9.94 -3.73 2.54
N SER A 119 -8.94 -3.40 1.75
CA SER A 119 -7.60 -3.98 1.87
C SER A 119 -6.89 -3.59 3.17
N THR A 120 -6.97 -2.33 3.56
CA THR A 120 -6.34 -1.83 4.79
C THR A 120 -7.04 -2.35 6.05
N ASP A 121 -8.37 -2.48 6.02
CA ASP A 121 -9.13 -3.12 7.10
C ASP A 121 -8.78 -4.60 7.24
N PHE A 122 -8.75 -5.33 6.13
CA PHE A 122 -8.36 -6.74 6.12
C PHE A 122 -6.93 -6.94 6.62
N ALA A 123 -5.97 -6.15 6.15
CA ALA A 123 -4.58 -6.22 6.62
C ALA A 123 -4.48 -5.95 8.13
N SER A 124 -5.22 -4.98 8.65
CA SER A 124 -5.28 -4.68 10.10
C SER A 124 -5.81 -5.87 10.91
N LYS A 125 -6.85 -6.54 10.42
CA LYS A 125 -7.38 -7.77 11.05
C LYS A 125 -6.36 -8.90 11.04
N CYS A 126 -5.64 -9.09 9.94
CA CYS A 126 -4.59 -10.10 9.83
C CYS A 126 -3.41 -9.82 10.78
N ILE A 127 -3.01 -8.54 10.93
CA ILE A 127 -1.98 -8.13 11.88
C ILE A 127 -2.45 -8.43 13.31
N GLN A 128 -3.68 -8.03 13.66
CA GLN A 128 -4.24 -8.30 14.98
C GLN A 128 -4.29 -9.79 15.27
N HIS A 129 -4.79 -10.59 14.33
CA HIS A 129 -4.79 -12.05 14.46
C HIS A 129 -3.39 -12.62 14.68
N SER A 130 -2.40 -12.15 13.92
CA SER A 130 -1.00 -12.58 14.08
C SER A 130 -0.43 -12.24 15.46
N VAL A 131 -0.83 -11.11 16.05
CA VAL A 131 -0.47 -10.73 17.41
C VAL A 131 -1.19 -11.62 18.43
N ASP A 132 -2.48 -11.86 18.24
CA ASP A 132 -3.31 -12.65 19.18
C ASP A 132 -2.85 -14.12 19.30
N ILE A 133 -2.32 -14.69 18.23
CA ILE A 133 -1.74 -16.04 18.23
C ILE A 133 -0.25 -16.09 18.56
N ASP A 134 0.33 -14.95 18.98
CA ASP A 134 1.76 -14.80 19.31
C ASP A 134 2.70 -15.26 18.19
N ALA A 135 2.28 -15.05 16.93
CA ALA A 135 3.11 -15.37 15.78
C ALA A 135 4.32 -14.44 15.72
N HIS A 136 5.51 -15.03 15.58
CA HIS A 136 6.75 -14.25 15.51
C HIS A 136 6.72 -13.31 14.28
N PRO A 137 7.14 -12.02 14.40
CA PRO A 137 7.07 -11.04 13.30
C PRO A 137 7.75 -11.48 12.00
N HIS A 138 8.84 -12.26 12.10
CA HIS A 138 9.55 -12.79 10.95
C HIS A 138 8.82 -13.92 10.19
N MET A 139 7.78 -14.50 10.78
CA MET A 139 6.95 -15.51 10.09
C MET A 139 5.96 -14.88 9.10
N GLY A 140 5.95 -13.55 9.03
CA GLY A 140 5.07 -12.82 8.13
C GLY A 140 3.66 -12.61 8.69
N LEU A 141 2.74 -12.26 7.80
CA LEU A 141 1.36 -11.98 8.12
C LEU A 141 0.52 -13.27 8.04
N CYS A 142 -0.14 -13.64 9.14
CA CYS A 142 -1.05 -14.78 9.18
C CYS A 142 -2.43 -14.37 8.66
N PHE A 143 -2.67 -14.56 7.37
CA PHE A 143 -3.89 -14.11 6.68
C PHE A 143 -4.82 -15.26 6.27
N GLU A 144 -4.32 -16.46 6.14
CA GLU A 144 -5.04 -17.60 5.59
C GLU A 144 -6.36 -17.91 6.32
N PRO A 145 -6.43 -17.89 7.67
CA PRO A 145 -7.67 -18.17 8.38
C PRO A 145 -8.76 -17.11 8.15
N LEU A 146 -8.37 -15.91 7.72
CA LEU A 146 -9.26 -14.77 7.52
C LEU A 146 -9.72 -14.61 6.06
N LEU A 147 -9.16 -15.39 5.11
CA LEU A 147 -9.51 -15.26 3.68
C LEU A 147 -11.01 -15.38 3.41
N LYS A 148 -11.74 -16.15 4.22
CA LYS A 148 -13.21 -16.26 4.13
C LYS A 148 -13.94 -14.92 4.30
N GLU A 149 -13.34 -13.93 4.95
CA GLU A 149 -13.93 -12.60 5.11
C GLU A 149 -13.87 -11.75 3.85
N LEU A 150 -13.05 -12.14 2.88
CA LEU A 150 -12.94 -11.49 1.57
C LEU A 150 -13.91 -12.09 0.54
N GLY A 151 -14.35 -13.32 0.76
CA GLY A 151 -15.24 -14.02 -0.13
C GLY A 151 -16.70 -13.66 0.15
N ASP A 152 -17.28 -12.89 -0.67
CA ASP A 152 -18.67 -12.91 -1.17
C ASP A 152 -18.80 -11.91 -2.30
#